data_3190e56ca5de5a16180c6485def853c4
#
_entry.id   3190e56ca5de5a16180c6485def853c4
#
_cell.length_a   1.000
_cell.length_b   1.000
_cell.length_c   1.000
_cell.angle_alpha   90.00
_cell.angle_beta   90.00
_cell.angle_gamma   90.00
#
_symmetry.space_group_name_H-M   'P 1'
#
loop_
_entity.id
_entity.type
_entity.pdbx_description
1 polymer ?
#
loop_
_entity_poly.entity_id
_entity_poly.type
_entity_poly.pdbx_seq_one_letter_code
_entity_poly.pdbx_strand_id
1 'polypeptide(L)'
;MFSWENLDNAVVAYNKLIARVAALKADGEVETAAFEELKGKFMAAMDNDLNTSMGVTVLYDVLKAKTNDATKLAVIESIDTVLGLKLVEKAAELRAKQAAAAAAPAAGFTVVSEDGEENAEIEALIRQRADAKKAKNFAEADRIRDELKAQGVEIIDVAGGAKWKRI
;
A
#
# COMPACT_ATOMS: atom_id res chain seq x y z
N MET A 1 -8.81 19.92 -25.85
CA MET A 1 -9.74 19.00 -26.53
C MET A 1 -9.84 17.72 -25.72
N PHE A 2 -11.02 17.19 -25.43
CA PHE A 2 -11.21 15.94 -24.72
C PHE A 2 -10.74 14.76 -25.60
N SER A 3 -10.01 13.81 -25.00
CA SER A 3 -9.69 12.52 -25.59
C SER A 3 -9.65 11.45 -24.50
N TRP A 4 -9.89 10.21 -24.87
CA TRP A 4 -9.81 9.07 -23.95
C TRP A 4 -8.40 8.90 -23.39
N GLU A 5 -7.38 9.13 -24.22
CA GLU A 5 -5.97 9.11 -23.79
C GLU A 5 -5.68 10.15 -22.69
N ASN A 6 -6.21 11.37 -22.81
CA ASN A 6 -6.06 12.39 -21.78
C ASN A 6 -6.76 12.00 -20.48
N LEU A 7 -7.91 11.32 -20.58
CA LEU A 7 -8.62 10.80 -19.40
C LEU A 7 -7.81 9.70 -18.71
N ASP A 8 -7.25 8.76 -19.46
CA ASP A 8 -6.40 7.69 -18.93
C ASP A 8 -5.16 8.27 -18.23
N ASN A 9 -4.54 9.28 -18.84
CA ASN A 9 -3.42 10.00 -18.24
C ASN A 9 -3.80 10.70 -16.92
N ALA A 10 -5.01 11.29 -16.86
CA ALA A 10 -5.52 11.90 -15.64
C ALA A 10 -5.76 10.85 -14.54
N VAL A 11 -6.29 9.67 -14.86
CA VAL A 11 -6.47 8.56 -13.92
C VAL A 11 -5.12 8.10 -13.37
N VAL A 12 -4.11 7.95 -14.23
CA VAL A 12 -2.75 7.58 -13.79
C VAL A 12 -2.15 8.63 -12.86
N ALA A 13 -2.31 9.93 -13.19
CA ALA A 13 -1.84 11.03 -12.35
C ALA A 13 -2.54 11.05 -10.98
N TYR A 14 -3.85 10.86 -10.96
CA TYR A 14 -4.66 10.78 -9.75
C TYR A 14 -4.23 9.62 -8.84
N ASN A 15 -4.07 8.42 -9.40
CA ASN A 15 -3.61 7.26 -8.64
C ASN A 15 -2.20 7.44 -8.07
N LYS A 16 -1.29 8.10 -8.82
CA LYS A 16 0.04 8.47 -8.31
C LYS A 16 -0.05 9.47 -7.16
N LEU A 17 -0.98 10.41 -7.22
CA LEU A 17 -1.20 11.39 -6.16
C LEU A 17 -1.71 10.71 -4.89
N ILE A 18 -2.72 9.83 -5.00
CA ILE A 18 -3.22 9.02 -3.90
C ILE A 18 -2.09 8.18 -3.26
N ALA A 19 -1.27 7.52 -4.07
CA ALA A 19 -0.16 6.71 -3.56
C ALA A 19 0.86 7.55 -2.77
N ARG A 20 1.15 8.79 -3.20
CA ARG A 20 2.03 9.71 -2.49
C ARG A 20 1.43 10.17 -1.16
N VAL A 21 0.12 10.48 -1.14
CA VAL A 21 -0.58 10.83 0.10
C VAL A 21 -0.63 9.62 1.05
N ALA A 22 -0.82 8.42 0.53
CA ALA A 22 -0.81 7.19 1.31
C ALA A 22 0.57 6.86 1.92
N ALA A 23 1.65 7.34 1.34
CA ALA A 23 3.00 7.17 1.88
C ALA A 23 3.33 8.11 3.05
N LEU A 24 2.57 9.19 3.24
CA LEU A 24 2.78 10.14 4.34
C LEU A 24 2.37 9.49 5.67
N LYS A 25 3.14 9.75 6.72
CA LYS A 25 2.85 9.26 8.07
C LYS A 25 2.13 10.35 8.86
N ALA A 26 1.05 9.97 9.54
CA ALA A 26 0.28 10.90 10.38
C ALA A 26 0.89 11.06 11.78
N ASP A 27 2.23 11.15 11.87
CA ASP A 27 2.98 11.31 13.11
C ASP A 27 3.56 12.73 13.21
N GLY A 28 3.45 13.32 14.38
CA GLY A 28 3.94 14.67 14.70
C GLY A 28 2.84 15.72 14.85
N GLU A 29 3.25 16.90 15.30
CA GLU A 29 2.36 18.06 15.42
C GLU A 29 2.34 18.87 14.13
N VAL A 30 1.21 19.50 13.84
CA VAL A 30 1.05 20.39 12.69
C VAL A 30 1.83 21.68 12.91
N GLU A 31 2.79 21.97 12.04
CA GLU A 31 3.54 23.22 12.02
C GLU A 31 2.65 24.34 11.47
N THR A 32 2.06 25.15 12.37
CA THR A 32 1.08 26.20 12.03
C THR A 32 1.61 27.16 10.96
N ALA A 33 2.85 27.58 11.04
CA ALA A 33 3.43 28.52 10.07
C ALA A 33 3.51 27.92 8.65
N ALA A 34 3.96 26.68 8.54
CA ALA A 34 4.01 25.97 7.25
C ALA A 34 2.61 25.64 6.70
N PHE A 35 1.67 25.31 7.60
CA PHE A 35 0.28 25.10 7.23
C PHE A 35 -0.35 26.35 6.62
N GLU A 36 -0.23 27.52 7.29
CA GLU A 36 -0.80 28.78 6.82
C GLU A 36 -0.14 29.25 5.52
N GLU A 37 1.19 29.10 5.38
CA GLU A 37 1.89 29.43 4.14
C GLU A 37 1.37 28.61 2.94
N LEU A 38 1.30 27.29 3.09
CA LEU A 38 0.88 26.39 2.01
C LEU A 38 -0.60 26.53 1.68
N LYS A 39 -1.45 26.70 2.70
CA LYS A 39 -2.87 27.01 2.52
C LYS A 39 -3.08 28.36 1.84
N GLY A 40 -2.29 29.38 2.21
CA GLY A 40 -2.34 30.70 1.57
C GLY A 40 -2.02 30.65 0.08
N LYS A 41 -1.06 29.82 -0.36
CA LYS A 41 -0.78 29.58 -1.78
C LYS A 41 -1.99 29.01 -2.53
N PHE A 42 -2.71 28.08 -1.88
CA PHE A 42 -3.91 27.52 -2.44
C PHE A 42 -5.04 28.55 -2.53
N MET A 43 -5.26 29.30 -1.47
CA MET A 43 -6.29 30.36 -1.48
C MET A 43 -6.01 31.40 -2.57
N ALA A 44 -4.76 31.82 -2.75
CA ALA A 44 -4.39 32.73 -3.84
C ALA A 44 -4.70 32.16 -5.24
N ALA A 45 -4.57 30.84 -5.43
CA ALA A 45 -4.99 30.20 -6.69
C ALA A 45 -6.51 30.20 -6.88
N MET A 46 -7.28 30.02 -5.78
CA MET A 46 -8.74 30.06 -5.83
C MET A 46 -9.27 31.47 -6.01
N ASP A 47 -8.65 32.47 -5.37
CA ASP A 47 -9.00 33.90 -5.54
C ASP A 47 -8.73 34.41 -6.96
N ASN A 48 -7.86 33.73 -7.72
CA ASN A 48 -7.57 34.01 -9.11
C ASN A 48 -8.51 33.21 -10.04
N ASP A 49 -9.77 33.60 -10.06
CA ASP A 49 -10.82 33.03 -10.93
C ASP A 49 -10.98 31.50 -10.81
N LEU A 50 -10.90 30.99 -9.56
CA LEU A 50 -11.02 29.55 -9.26
C LEU A 50 -10.04 28.70 -10.10
N ASN A 51 -8.79 29.11 -10.17
CA ASN A 51 -7.77 28.43 -10.95
C ASN A 51 -7.42 27.05 -10.36
N THR A 52 -8.26 26.06 -10.61
CA THR A 52 -8.12 24.69 -10.11
C THR A 52 -6.85 24.01 -10.62
N SER A 53 -6.35 24.36 -11.82
CA SER A 53 -5.08 23.84 -12.32
C SER A 53 -3.90 24.28 -11.46
N MET A 54 -3.90 25.55 -11.02
CA MET A 54 -2.93 26.04 -10.05
C MET A 54 -3.15 25.40 -8.67
N GLY A 55 -4.41 25.23 -8.25
CA GLY A 55 -4.74 24.52 -7.01
C GLY A 55 -4.17 23.10 -6.96
N VAL A 56 -4.27 22.34 -8.04
CA VAL A 56 -3.65 21.01 -8.16
C VAL A 56 -2.11 21.12 -8.13
N THR A 57 -1.53 22.14 -8.73
CA THR A 57 -0.08 22.39 -8.65
C THR A 57 0.36 22.57 -7.21
N VAL A 58 -0.39 23.33 -6.40
CA VAL A 58 -0.12 23.52 -4.97
C VAL A 58 -0.14 22.21 -4.21
N LEU A 59 -1.02 21.23 -4.54
CA LEU A 59 -0.98 19.90 -3.93
C LEU A 59 0.38 19.20 -4.13
N TYR A 60 0.95 19.30 -5.34
CA TYR A 60 2.28 18.75 -5.59
C TYR A 60 3.38 19.51 -4.84
N ASP A 61 3.24 20.81 -4.63
CA ASP A 61 4.18 21.60 -3.86
C ASP A 61 4.11 21.27 -2.36
N VAL A 62 2.91 21.02 -1.82
CA VAL A 62 2.71 20.52 -0.45
C VAL A 62 3.46 19.20 -0.25
N LEU A 63 3.35 18.25 -1.20
CA LEU A 63 4.06 16.97 -1.11
C LEU A 63 5.59 17.09 -1.14
N LYS A 64 6.11 18.14 -1.76
CA LYS A 64 7.55 18.43 -1.86
C LYS A 64 8.06 19.35 -0.74
N ALA A 65 7.16 20.00 0.02
CA ALA A 65 7.52 20.97 1.04
C ALA A 65 8.42 20.33 2.11
N LYS A 66 9.34 21.14 2.62
CA LYS A 66 10.25 20.77 3.71
C LYS A 66 9.58 20.97 5.08
N THR A 67 8.52 20.20 5.33
CA THR A 67 7.78 20.18 6.58
C THR A 67 7.45 18.73 6.92
N ASN A 68 6.94 18.48 8.14
CA ASN A 68 6.57 17.14 8.56
C ASN A 68 5.32 16.61 7.83
N ASP A 69 5.13 15.30 7.85
CA ASP A 69 4.04 14.66 7.11
C ASP A 69 2.66 14.98 7.71
N ALA A 70 2.56 15.21 9.03
CA ALA A 70 1.32 15.63 9.67
C ALA A 70 0.83 16.98 9.13
N THR A 71 1.74 17.96 8.96
CA THR A 71 1.42 19.26 8.36
C THR A 71 0.98 19.11 6.91
N LYS A 72 1.68 18.27 6.12
CA LYS A 72 1.29 17.99 4.72
C LYS A 72 -0.11 17.41 4.64
N LEU A 73 -0.42 16.41 5.48
CA LEU A 73 -1.75 15.80 5.53
C LEU A 73 -2.83 16.81 5.89
N ALA A 74 -2.62 17.64 6.91
CA ALA A 74 -3.57 18.68 7.30
C ALA A 74 -3.83 19.72 6.19
N VAL A 75 -2.78 20.13 5.47
CA VAL A 75 -2.93 21.04 4.32
C VAL A 75 -3.69 20.35 3.19
N ILE A 76 -3.34 19.09 2.84
CA ILE A 76 -4.03 18.33 1.79
C ILE A 76 -5.51 18.16 2.13
N GLU A 77 -5.84 17.82 3.38
CA GLU A 77 -7.22 17.69 3.84
C GLU A 77 -7.99 19.02 3.69
N SER A 78 -7.39 20.14 4.10
CA SER A 78 -7.99 21.47 3.92
C SER A 78 -8.21 21.82 2.45
N ILE A 79 -7.27 21.54 1.56
CA ILE A 79 -7.39 21.78 0.11
C ILE A 79 -8.46 20.85 -0.50
N ASP A 80 -8.52 19.60 -0.05
CA ASP A 80 -9.42 18.58 -0.60
C ASP A 80 -10.89 18.86 -0.27
N THR A 81 -11.18 19.61 0.80
CA THR A 81 -12.55 20.09 1.08
C THR A 81 -13.09 21.01 -0.04
N VAL A 82 -12.22 21.69 -0.76
CA VAL A 82 -12.56 22.58 -1.88
C VAL A 82 -12.53 21.82 -3.20
N LEU A 83 -11.47 21.04 -3.44
CA LEU A 83 -11.30 20.32 -4.72
C LEU A 83 -12.17 19.06 -4.84
N GLY A 84 -12.58 18.45 -3.72
CA GLY A 84 -13.44 17.27 -3.71
C GLY A 84 -12.81 16.00 -4.30
N LEU A 85 -11.50 15.91 -4.31
CA LEU A 85 -10.76 14.77 -4.90
C LEU A 85 -10.73 13.53 -4.00
N LYS A 86 -11.15 13.67 -2.73
CA LYS A 86 -11.16 12.59 -1.71
C LYS A 86 -9.80 11.92 -1.51
N LEU A 87 -8.72 12.70 -1.57
CA LEU A 87 -7.36 12.19 -1.54
C LEU A 87 -7.02 11.47 -0.23
N VAL A 88 -7.42 12.05 0.91
CA VAL A 88 -7.14 11.47 2.24
C VAL A 88 -7.94 10.20 2.45
N GLU A 89 -9.24 10.18 2.06
CA GLU A 89 -10.11 9.01 2.10
C GLU A 89 -9.55 7.86 1.24
N LYS A 90 -9.23 8.17 -0.02
CA LYS A 90 -8.67 7.18 -0.96
C LYS A 90 -7.28 6.69 -0.54
N ALA A 91 -6.47 7.54 0.06
CA ALA A 91 -5.18 7.14 0.63
C ALA A 91 -5.36 6.17 1.82
N ALA A 92 -6.36 6.40 2.67
CA ALA A 92 -6.70 5.48 3.77
C ALA A 92 -7.20 4.13 3.25
N GLU A 93 -8.08 4.11 2.24
CA GLU A 93 -8.51 2.89 1.56
C GLU A 93 -7.32 2.11 0.96
N LEU A 94 -6.38 2.81 0.31
CA LEU A 94 -5.19 2.20 -0.27
C LEU A 94 -4.29 1.59 0.80
N ARG A 95 -4.07 2.28 1.94
CA ARG A 95 -3.32 1.74 3.09
C ARG A 95 -4.01 0.50 3.66
N ALA A 96 -5.33 0.53 3.83
CA ALA A 96 -6.09 -0.61 4.32
C ALA A 96 -5.98 -1.82 3.39
N LYS A 97 -6.07 -1.61 2.07
CA LYS A 97 -5.86 -2.67 1.06
C LYS A 97 -4.44 -3.24 1.09
N GLN A 98 -3.43 -2.37 1.23
CA GLN A 98 -2.03 -2.80 1.34
C GLN A 98 -1.77 -3.57 2.64
N ALA A 99 -2.34 -3.14 3.77
CA ALA A 99 -2.25 -3.84 5.04
C ALA A 99 -2.98 -5.20 4.99
N ALA A 100 -4.16 -5.25 4.39
CA ALA A 100 -4.90 -6.50 4.17
C ALA A 100 -4.15 -7.45 3.23
N ALA A 101 -3.54 -6.93 2.16
CA ALA A 101 -2.71 -7.72 1.24
C ALA A 101 -1.41 -8.22 1.91
N ALA A 102 -0.85 -7.46 2.86
CA ALA A 102 0.31 -7.87 3.65
C ALA A 102 -0.07 -8.88 4.75
N ALA A 103 -1.30 -8.81 5.27
CA ALA A 103 -1.85 -9.72 6.26
C ALA A 103 -2.56 -10.94 5.64
N ALA A 104 -2.93 -10.87 4.36
CA ALA A 104 -3.50 -12.01 3.66
C ALA A 104 -2.42 -13.09 3.47
N PRO A 105 -2.65 -14.34 3.89
CA PRO A 105 -1.80 -15.44 3.47
C PRO A 105 -1.74 -15.41 1.94
N ALA A 106 -0.54 -15.57 1.38
CA ALA A 106 -0.23 -15.37 -0.04
C ALA A 106 -1.39 -15.83 -0.94
N ALA A 107 -2.23 -14.89 -1.36
CA ALA A 107 -3.31 -15.17 -2.30
C ALA A 107 -2.67 -15.61 -3.62
N GLY A 108 -2.74 -16.90 -3.90
CA GLY A 108 -2.08 -17.54 -5.05
C GLY A 108 -1.06 -18.62 -4.68
N PHE A 109 -0.72 -18.79 -3.39
CA PHE A 109 0.12 -19.91 -2.97
C PHE A 109 -0.78 -21.13 -2.70
N THR A 110 -0.77 -22.08 -3.61
CA THR A 110 -1.57 -23.31 -3.51
C THR A 110 -0.75 -24.38 -2.80
N VAL A 111 -1.28 -24.93 -1.71
CA VAL A 111 -0.72 -26.12 -1.07
C VAL A 111 -1.55 -27.31 -1.49
N VAL A 112 -0.92 -28.32 -2.06
CA VAL A 112 -1.59 -29.53 -2.56
C VAL A 112 -0.91 -30.74 -1.93
N SER A 113 -1.68 -31.62 -1.31
CA SER A 113 -1.22 -32.94 -0.91
C SER A 113 -1.12 -33.85 -2.14
N GLU A 114 -0.02 -34.57 -2.29
CA GLU A 114 0.16 -35.54 -3.36
C GLU A 114 -0.59 -36.85 -3.06
N ASP A 115 -0.82 -37.13 -1.76
CA ASP A 115 -1.50 -38.34 -1.27
C ASP A 115 -3.01 -38.11 -1.03
N GLY A 116 -3.53 -36.90 -1.29
CA GLY A 116 -4.94 -36.54 -1.09
C GLY A 116 -5.34 -36.39 0.39
N GLU A 117 -4.40 -36.36 1.32
CA GLU A 117 -4.66 -36.07 2.72
C GLU A 117 -4.78 -34.56 2.95
N GLU A 118 -5.85 -34.11 3.57
CA GLU A 118 -6.01 -32.75 4.05
C GLU A 118 -5.53 -32.65 5.49
N ASN A 119 -4.45 -31.90 5.73
CA ASN A 119 -3.95 -31.62 7.08
C ASN A 119 -3.70 -30.12 7.24
N ALA A 120 -4.63 -29.47 7.94
CA ALA A 120 -4.61 -28.02 8.12
C ALA A 120 -3.34 -27.52 8.85
N GLU A 121 -2.75 -28.31 9.74
CA GLU A 121 -1.52 -27.93 10.46
C GLU A 121 -0.30 -27.96 9.53
N ILE A 122 -0.17 -28.99 8.70
CA ILE A 122 0.89 -29.11 7.69
C ILE A 122 0.78 -27.99 6.67
N GLU A 123 -0.43 -27.74 6.18
CA GLU A 123 -0.67 -26.66 5.22
C GLU A 123 -0.37 -25.26 5.81
N ALA A 124 -0.71 -25.03 7.08
CA ALA A 124 -0.38 -23.78 7.76
C ALA A 124 1.13 -23.57 7.89
N LEU A 125 1.89 -24.62 8.26
CA LEU A 125 3.35 -24.58 8.33
C LEU A 125 4.00 -24.34 6.95
N ILE A 126 3.48 -24.96 5.90
CA ILE A 126 3.97 -24.74 4.52
C ILE A 126 3.73 -23.30 4.07
N ARG A 127 2.57 -22.72 4.40
CA ARG A 127 2.28 -21.31 4.14
C ARG A 127 3.19 -20.38 4.92
N GLN A 128 3.40 -20.63 6.21
CA GLN A 128 4.33 -19.90 7.08
C GLN A 128 5.77 -19.92 6.53
N ARG A 129 6.22 -21.07 6.02
CA ARG A 129 7.52 -21.19 5.34
C ARG A 129 7.60 -20.34 4.08
N ALA A 130 6.54 -20.30 3.28
CA ALA A 130 6.48 -19.47 2.07
C ALA A 130 6.55 -17.98 2.41
N ASP A 131 5.87 -17.54 3.47
CA ASP A 131 5.90 -16.18 3.95
C ASP A 131 7.27 -15.79 4.51
N ALA A 132 7.93 -16.70 5.25
CA ALA A 132 9.30 -16.51 5.72
C ALA A 132 10.30 -16.35 4.56
N LYS A 133 10.19 -17.17 3.51
CA LYS A 133 10.98 -17.01 2.26
C LYS A 133 10.73 -15.67 1.59
N LYS A 134 9.48 -15.23 1.49
CA LYS A 134 9.10 -13.94 0.91
C LYS A 134 9.67 -12.75 1.71
N ALA A 135 9.69 -12.89 3.05
CA ALA A 135 10.30 -11.92 3.97
C ALA A 135 11.85 -12.01 4.00
N LYS A 136 12.47 -12.89 3.20
CA LYS A 136 13.92 -13.19 3.21
C LYS A 136 14.44 -13.70 4.56
N ASN A 137 13.57 -14.23 5.41
CA ASN A 137 13.92 -14.88 6.65
C ASN A 137 14.18 -16.37 6.40
N PHE A 138 15.33 -16.65 5.81
CA PHE A 138 15.70 -18.02 5.40
C PHE A 138 15.91 -18.95 6.59
N ALA A 139 16.38 -18.43 7.72
CA ALA A 139 16.58 -19.22 8.94
C ALA A 139 15.26 -19.81 9.46
N GLU A 140 14.20 -19.03 9.48
CA GLU A 140 12.86 -19.49 9.87
C GLU A 140 12.26 -20.45 8.85
N ALA A 141 12.46 -20.16 7.55
CA ALA A 141 11.99 -21.05 6.48
C ALA A 141 12.66 -22.43 6.52
N ASP A 142 13.95 -22.50 6.88
CA ASP A 142 14.69 -23.76 7.03
C ASP A 142 14.25 -24.51 8.30
N ARG A 143 14.03 -23.80 9.42
CA ARG A 143 13.49 -24.38 10.64
C ARG A 143 12.15 -25.08 10.40
N ILE A 144 11.22 -24.41 9.73
CA ILE A 144 9.89 -24.97 9.42
C ILE A 144 10.01 -26.19 8.50
N ARG A 145 10.93 -26.16 7.53
CA ARG A 145 11.20 -27.32 6.67
C ARG A 145 11.69 -28.52 7.46
N ASP A 146 12.63 -28.29 8.36
CA ASP A 146 13.21 -29.37 9.17
C ASP A 146 12.18 -29.92 10.17
N GLU A 147 11.31 -29.09 10.72
CA GLU A 147 10.19 -29.50 11.56
C GLU A 147 9.18 -30.38 10.79
N LEU A 148 8.81 -30.02 9.58
CA LEU A 148 7.93 -30.82 8.73
C LEU A 148 8.59 -32.15 8.31
N LYS A 149 9.90 -32.12 8.04
CA LYS A 149 10.65 -33.34 7.75
C LYS A 149 10.72 -34.28 8.97
N ALA A 150 10.84 -33.74 10.19
CA ALA A 150 10.80 -34.53 11.44
C ALA A 150 9.42 -35.17 11.66
N GLN A 151 8.35 -34.59 11.12
CA GLN A 151 7.00 -35.12 11.13
C GLN A 151 6.74 -36.12 9.97
N GLY A 152 7.76 -36.47 9.19
CA GLY A 152 7.65 -37.37 8.05
C GLY A 152 6.96 -36.74 6.84
N VAL A 153 7.12 -35.43 6.66
CA VAL A 153 6.53 -34.67 5.53
C VAL A 153 7.64 -34.12 4.62
N GLU A 154 7.59 -34.50 3.36
CA GLU A 154 8.45 -33.94 2.32
C GLU A 154 7.70 -32.85 1.55
N ILE A 155 8.36 -31.69 1.36
CA ILE A 155 7.80 -30.54 0.64
C ILE A 155 8.53 -30.38 -0.69
N ILE A 156 7.77 -30.18 -1.75
CA ILE A 156 8.25 -29.89 -3.11
C ILE A 156 7.72 -28.51 -3.50
N ASP A 157 8.63 -27.52 -3.65
CA ASP A 157 8.26 -26.20 -4.14
C ASP A 157 7.91 -26.26 -5.63
N VAL A 158 6.73 -25.74 -6.01
CA VAL A 158 6.25 -25.64 -7.39
C VAL A 158 5.94 -24.19 -7.75
N ALA A 159 5.85 -23.89 -9.03
CA ALA A 159 5.51 -22.54 -9.48
C ALA A 159 4.12 -22.14 -8.94
N GLY A 160 4.08 -21.14 -8.04
CA GLY A 160 2.84 -20.65 -7.42
C GLY A 160 2.35 -21.44 -6.22
N GLY A 161 3.16 -22.38 -5.65
CA GLY A 161 2.71 -23.16 -4.50
C GLY A 161 3.75 -24.13 -3.95
N ALA A 162 3.28 -25.07 -3.15
CA ALA A 162 4.04 -26.23 -2.71
C ALA A 162 3.17 -27.48 -2.73
N LYS A 163 3.80 -28.61 -3.05
CA LYS A 163 3.22 -29.94 -2.87
C LYS A 163 3.87 -30.58 -1.66
N TRP A 164 3.13 -31.41 -0.97
CA TRP A 164 3.65 -32.19 0.14
C TRP A 164 3.17 -33.63 0.07
N LYS A 165 3.96 -34.53 0.60
CA LYS A 165 3.63 -35.95 0.76
C LYS A 165 4.20 -36.46 2.08
N ARG A 166 3.62 -37.50 2.63
CA ARG A 166 4.21 -38.26 3.75
C ARG A 166 5.27 -39.22 3.24
N ILE A 167 6.36 -39.32 4.02
CA ILE A 167 7.46 -40.28 3.77
C ILE A 167 7.24 -41.51 4.63
#